data_8b9a77064e360795a57f256edc2267ae
#
_entry.id   8b9a77064e360795a57f256edc2267ae
#
_cell.length_a   1.000
_cell.length_b   1.000
_cell.length_c   1.000
_cell.angle_alpha   90.00
_cell.angle_beta   90.00
_cell.angle_gamma   90.00
#
_symmetry.space_group_name_H-M   'P 1'
#
loop_
_entity.id
_entity.type
_entity.pdbx_description
1 polymer ?
#
loop_
_entity_poly.entity_id
_entity_poly.type
_entity_poly.pdbx_seq_one_letter_code
_entity_poly.pdbx_strand_id
1 'polypeptide(L)'
;MRIMKMKWLFFLLAVLYGHLPFAHALEPYSGSRIFWDTASRRTVFSSVGYARIIELQDGRLMAVCESGGIKIAFSQDKGSTWGSATKIVSNPAGIRECVPDLIQLSDGTIIVAYNPRPTSPYSEERKFGIRCKRSTDGGRTWSDEIFVNDALHTFADGCWEPSMLELPSGELQLYFADEGPYTSNNDQQISLCRSMDGGQTWSQAQKICYRQGSRDGMPVPVLLKDESQIVVIIEDNGWGYGDFFPTTVRTSLQNNWHNNYWVNATDPNREKTLNFNFCPTATGCRALAHADHVQERGSSARDARRIQPDH
;
A
#
# COMPACT_ATOMS: atom_id res chain seq x y z
N MET A 1 55.61 -46.50 26.78
CA MET A 1 55.07 -46.17 25.46
C MET A 1 53.57 -46.30 25.48
N ARG A 2 52.87 -45.65 26.43
CA ARG A 2 51.41 -45.77 26.57
C ARG A 2 50.68 -44.46 26.96
N ILE A 3 51.34 -43.32 27.05
CA ILE A 3 50.79 -42.07 27.51
C ILE A 3 50.55 -41.02 26.33
N MET A 4 51.13 -41.30 25.16
CA MET A 4 51.12 -40.37 24.03
C MET A 4 49.86 -40.48 23.11
N LYS A 5 49.12 -41.61 23.23
CA LYS A 5 47.92 -41.80 22.38
C LYS A 5 46.64 -41.16 22.92
N MET A 6 46.60 -40.77 24.19
CA MET A 6 45.39 -40.22 24.79
C MET A 6 45.27 -38.70 24.65
N LYS A 7 46.38 -37.97 24.44
CA LYS A 7 46.35 -36.51 24.25
C LYS A 7 45.83 -36.08 22.87
N TRP A 8 46.01 -36.91 21.86
CA TRP A 8 45.50 -36.61 20.51
C TRP A 8 44.03 -36.85 20.36
N LEU A 9 43.43 -37.75 21.12
CA LEU A 9 41.99 -38.01 21.07
C LEU A 9 41.17 -36.86 21.69
N PHE A 10 41.72 -36.24 22.75
CA PHE A 10 41.06 -35.05 23.33
C PHE A 10 41.20 -33.80 22.45
N PHE A 11 42.31 -33.71 21.68
CA PHE A 11 42.48 -32.58 20.76
C PHE A 11 41.57 -32.70 19.52
N LEU A 12 41.34 -33.92 19.04
CA LEU A 12 40.41 -34.16 17.92
C LEU A 12 38.95 -33.95 18.32
N LEU A 13 38.55 -34.28 19.54
CA LEU A 13 37.23 -34.01 20.09
C LEU A 13 37.00 -32.50 20.31
N ALA A 14 38.00 -31.75 20.75
CA ALA A 14 37.90 -30.30 20.93
C ALA A 14 37.78 -29.54 19.58
N VAL A 15 38.44 -30.05 18.52
CA VAL A 15 38.34 -29.44 17.17
C VAL A 15 37.01 -29.77 16.49
N LEU A 16 36.41 -30.92 16.78
CA LEU A 16 35.11 -31.30 16.26
C LEU A 16 33.95 -30.57 16.96
N TYR A 17 34.12 -30.16 18.23
CA TYR A 17 33.14 -29.35 18.94
C TYR A 17 33.25 -27.84 18.65
N GLY A 18 34.38 -27.36 18.10
CA GLY A 18 34.60 -25.94 17.77
C GLY A 18 33.91 -25.45 16.50
N HIS A 19 33.24 -26.32 15.72
CA HIS A 19 32.55 -25.97 14.47
C HIS A 19 31.06 -26.35 14.43
N LEU A 20 30.49 -26.68 15.59
CA LEU A 20 29.02 -26.65 15.63
C LEU A 20 28.59 -25.19 15.55
N PRO A 21 27.82 -24.78 14.52
CA PRO A 21 27.19 -23.46 14.55
C PRO A 21 26.39 -23.42 15.85
N PHE A 22 26.73 -22.46 16.71
CA PHE A 22 25.83 -22.12 17.79
C PHE A 22 24.50 -21.83 17.13
N ALA A 23 23.54 -22.74 17.24
CA ALA A 23 22.15 -22.41 17.01
C ALA A 23 21.87 -21.33 18.03
N HIS A 24 21.90 -20.06 17.56
CA HIS A 24 21.34 -18.98 18.34
C HIS A 24 19.91 -19.42 18.64
N ALA A 25 19.65 -19.80 19.86
CA ALA A 25 18.30 -19.96 20.33
C ALA A 25 17.64 -18.62 20.05
N LEU A 26 16.68 -18.62 19.13
CA LEU A 26 15.90 -17.41 18.87
C LEU A 26 15.33 -16.99 20.21
N GLU A 27 15.66 -15.78 20.67
CA GLU A 27 15.05 -15.19 21.86
C GLU A 27 13.53 -15.37 21.79
N PRO A 28 12.88 -15.74 22.87
CA PRO A 28 11.45 -15.90 22.86
C PRO A 28 10.80 -14.63 22.38
N TYR A 29 9.98 -14.72 21.32
CA TYR A 29 9.25 -13.58 20.80
C TYR A 29 8.32 -13.03 21.88
N SER A 30 8.58 -11.79 22.32
CA SER A 30 7.83 -11.14 23.41
C SER A 30 6.64 -10.29 22.91
N GLY A 31 6.40 -10.22 21.60
CA GLY A 31 5.32 -9.44 21.01
C GLY A 31 4.03 -10.24 20.78
N SER A 32 2.99 -9.54 20.31
CA SER A 32 1.76 -10.19 19.85
C SER A 32 2.01 -11.02 18.60
N ARG A 33 1.48 -12.24 18.55
CA ARG A 33 1.51 -13.10 17.37
C ARG A 33 0.18 -13.02 16.65
N ILE A 34 0.21 -12.87 15.34
CA ILE A 34 -0.96 -12.95 14.49
C ILE A 34 -1.09 -14.40 14.00
N PHE A 35 -2.23 -15.01 14.27
CA PHE A 35 -2.59 -16.32 13.73
C PHE A 35 -3.70 -16.15 12.70
N TRP A 36 -3.45 -16.66 11.50
CA TRP A 36 -4.46 -16.67 10.45
C TRP A 36 -5.40 -17.85 10.64
N ASP A 37 -6.63 -17.57 11.03
CA ASP A 37 -7.68 -18.59 11.05
C ASP A 37 -8.21 -18.79 9.62
N THR A 38 -7.74 -19.86 8.97
CA THR A 38 -8.17 -20.22 7.62
C THR A 38 -9.65 -20.59 7.51
N ALA A 39 -10.29 -21.01 8.61
CA ALA A 39 -11.71 -21.32 8.64
C ALA A 39 -12.59 -20.05 8.60
N SER A 40 -12.05 -18.91 9.04
CA SER A 40 -12.72 -17.61 8.98
C SER A 40 -12.64 -16.96 7.58
N ARG A 41 -11.82 -17.48 6.65
CA ARG A 41 -11.64 -16.89 5.32
C ARG A 41 -12.97 -16.86 4.55
N ARG A 42 -13.28 -15.69 3.99
CA ARG A 42 -14.46 -15.48 3.13
C ARG A 42 -14.03 -14.88 1.80
N THR A 43 -14.71 -15.28 0.73
CA THR A 43 -14.52 -14.71 -0.60
C THR A 43 -15.42 -13.49 -0.75
N VAL A 44 -14.84 -12.32 -0.96
CA VAL A 44 -15.56 -11.07 -1.24
C VAL A 44 -15.91 -10.99 -2.73
N PHE A 45 -14.90 -11.19 -3.57
CA PHE A 45 -15.02 -11.22 -5.02
C PHE A 45 -14.32 -12.46 -5.56
N SER A 46 -14.79 -12.96 -6.70
CA SER A 46 -14.13 -14.07 -7.42
C SER A 46 -13.50 -13.55 -8.70
N SER A 47 -12.27 -13.99 -9.01
CA SER A 47 -11.55 -13.69 -10.26
C SER A 47 -11.43 -12.19 -10.56
N VAL A 48 -10.94 -11.42 -9.59
CA VAL A 48 -10.77 -9.97 -9.69
C VAL A 48 -9.33 -9.57 -9.35
N GLY A 49 -8.95 -8.34 -9.71
CA GLY A 49 -7.69 -7.73 -9.32
C GLY A 49 -7.85 -6.59 -8.30
N TYR A 50 -6.78 -6.27 -7.63
CA TYR A 50 -6.57 -5.08 -6.78
C TYR A 50 -7.73 -4.76 -5.83
N ALA A 51 -8.17 -5.74 -5.05
CA ALA A 51 -9.20 -5.51 -4.04
C ALA A 51 -8.67 -4.68 -2.87
N ARG A 52 -9.53 -3.77 -2.35
CA ARG A 52 -9.33 -3.00 -1.11
C ARG A 52 -10.56 -3.10 -0.25
N ILE A 53 -10.40 -3.01 1.06
CA ILE A 53 -11.49 -3.06 2.05
C ILE A 53 -11.24 -1.99 3.09
N ILE A 54 -12.31 -1.28 3.48
CA ILE A 54 -12.33 -0.39 4.65
C ILE A 54 -13.53 -0.70 5.52
N GLU A 55 -13.45 -0.35 6.81
CA GLU A 55 -14.59 -0.23 7.69
C GLU A 55 -15.16 1.19 7.60
N LEU A 56 -16.46 1.29 7.37
CA LEU A 56 -17.17 2.56 7.33
C LEU A 56 -17.56 3.01 8.74
N GLN A 57 -17.83 4.30 8.92
CA GLN A 57 -18.20 4.89 10.21
C GLN A 57 -19.49 4.27 10.80
N ASP A 58 -20.35 3.70 9.97
CA ASP A 58 -21.56 3.00 10.39
C ASP A 58 -21.32 1.51 10.74
N GLY A 59 -20.07 1.06 10.72
CA GLY A 59 -19.65 -0.31 11.06
C GLY A 59 -19.79 -1.33 9.94
N ARG A 60 -20.31 -0.96 8.76
CA ARG A 60 -20.26 -1.81 7.57
C ARG A 60 -18.83 -1.91 7.05
N LEU A 61 -18.50 -3.03 6.42
CA LEU A 61 -17.31 -3.09 5.56
C LEU A 61 -17.70 -2.76 4.12
N MET A 62 -16.86 -1.99 3.46
CA MET A 62 -16.94 -1.75 2.03
C MET A 62 -15.68 -2.26 1.34
N ALA A 63 -15.87 -3.04 0.29
CA ALA A 63 -14.79 -3.53 -0.56
C ALA A 63 -14.93 -2.95 -1.97
N VAL A 64 -13.79 -2.72 -2.62
CA VAL A 64 -13.70 -2.29 -4.02
C VAL A 64 -12.74 -3.22 -4.77
N CYS A 65 -12.98 -3.45 -6.07
CA CYS A 65 -12.08 -4.23 -6.94
C CYS A 65 -12.19 -3.79 -8.40
N GLU A 66 -11.18 -4.19 -9.19
CA GLU A 66 -11.25 -4.12 -10.65
C GLU A 66 -11.83 -5.42 -11.24
N SER A 67 -12.86 -5.31 -12.04
CA SER A 67 -13.46 -6.46 -12.76
C SER A 67 -14.35 -5.97 -13.90
N GLY A 68 -13.74 -5.70 -15.07
CA GLY A 68 -14.45 -5.09 -16.22
C GLY A 68 -14.99 -3.70 -15.88
N GLY A 69 -14.19 -2.88 -15.22
CA GLY A 69 -14.49 -1.65 -14.56
C GLY A 69 -14.32 -1.75 -13.05
N ILE A 70 -14.78 -0.77 -12.29
CA ILE A 70 -14.68 -0.74 -10.84
C ILE A 70 -16.00 -1.21 -10.22
N LYS A 71 -15.90 -2.18 -9.31
CA LYS A 71 -17.03 -2.74 -8.56
C LYS A 71 -16.82 -2.58 -7.07
N ILE A 72 -17.94 -2.45 -6.36
CA ILE A 72 -18.00 -2.38 -4.90
C ILE A 72 -18.91 -3.48 -4.35
N ALA A 73 -18.67 -3.88 -3.10
CA ALA A 73 -19.55 -4.73 -2.32
C ALA A 73 -19.53 -4.31 -0.85
N PHE A 74 -20.60 -4.62 -0.12
CA PHE A 74 -20.75 -4.31 1.30
C PHE A 74 -20.96 -5.56 2.13
N SER A 75 -20.44 -5.53 3.36
CA SER A 75 -20.77 -6.48 4.42
C SER A 75 -21.38 -5.73 5.61
N GLN A 76 -22.45 -6.30 6.20
CA GLN A 76 -23.13 -5.76 7.39
C GLN A 76 -22.79 -6.58 8.67
N ASP A 77 -21.99 -7.63 8.54
CA ASP A 77 -21.70 -8.61 9.58
C ASP A 77 -20.18 -8.85 9.73
N LYS A 78 -19.41 -7.77 9.62
CA LYS A 78 -17.95 -7.76 9.78
C LYS A 78 -17.23 -8.75 8.83
N GLY A 79 -17.73 -8.88 7.61
CA GLY A 79 -17.10 -9.69 6.57
C GLY A 79 -17.53 -11.17 6.58
N SER A 80 -18.47 -11.57 7.44
CA SER A 80 -18.98 -12.95 7.45
C SER A 80 -19.76 -13.26 6.18
N THR A 81 -20.55 -12.30 5.69
CA THR A 81 -21.23 -12.36 4.39
C THR A 81 -21.07 -11.06 3.61
N TRP A 82 -21.18 -11.13 2.30
CA TRP A 82 -21.04 -9.99 1.39
C TRP A 82 -22.22 -9.91 0.44
N GLY A 83 -22.72 -8.70 0.22
CA GLY A 83 -23.74 -8.42 -0.77
C GLY A 83 -23.23 -8.56 -2.20
N SER A 84 -24.14 -8.52 -3.17
CA SER A 84 -23.81 -8.57 -4.60
C SER A 84 -22.95 -7.38 -5.00
N ALA A 85 -21.93 -7.65 -5.83
CA ALA A 85 -21.04 -6.62 -6.35
C ALA A 85 -21.80 -5.68 -7.31
N THR A 86 -21.70 -4.37 -7.07
CA THR A 86 -22.27 -3.33 -7.93
C THR A 86 -21.16 -2.63 -8.69
N LYS A 87 -21.35 -2.46 -10.00
CA LYS A 87 -20.41 -1.71 -10.85
C LYS A 87 -20.69 -0.21 -10.73
N ILE A 88 -19.68 0.57 -10.36
CA ILE A 88 -19.76 2.03 -10.24
C ILE A 88 -18.99 2.76 -11.36
N VAL A 89 -18.06 2.09 -12.02
CA VAL A 89 -17.35 2.60 -13.21
C VAL A 89 -17.30 1.50 -14.26
N SER A 90 -17.66 1.83 -15.50
CA SER A 90 -17.53 0.92 -16.66
C SER A 90 -16.27 1.26 -17.44
N ASN A 91 -15.65 0.27 -18.06
CA ASN A 91 -14.53 0.49 -18.98
C ASN A 91 -15.05 1.22 -20.25
N PRO A 92 -14.52 2.41 -20.57
CA PRO A 92 -14.73 3.02 -21.88
C PRO A 92 -14.05 2.20 -22.99
N ALA A 93 -14.41 2.46 -24.24
CA ALA A 93 -13.77 1.80 -25.37
C ALA A 93 -12.26 2.09 -25.40
N GLY A 94 -11.46 1.04 -25.38
CA GLY A 94 -10.00 1.13 -25.41
C GLY A 94 -9.34 1.60 -24.10
N ILE A 95 -10.08 1.63 -22.99
CA ILE A 95 -9.56 1.95 -21.64
C ILE A 95 -10.02 0.86 -20.66
N ARG A 96 -9.12 0.47 -19.77
CA ARG A 96 -9.41 -0.38 -18.62
C ARG A 96 -9.34 0.48 -17.35
N GLU A 97 -10.42 0.47 -16.60
CA GLU A 97 -10.45 1.10 -15.28
C GLU A 97 -9.91 0.10 -14.25
N CYS A 98 -8.79 0.46 -13.63
CA CYS A 98 -7.96 -0.45 -12.86
C CYS A 98 -7.59 0.09 -11.48
N VAL A 99 -7.02 -0.78 -10.63
CA VAL A 99 -6.32 -0.47 -9.39
C VAL A 99 -7.06 0.54 -8.52
N PRO A 100 -8.28 0.23 -8.07
CA PRO A 100 -9.02 1.15 -7.23
C PRO A 100 -8.42 1.25 -5.83
N ASP A 101 -8.56 2.44 -5.23
CA ASP A 101 -8.43 2.68 -3.80
C ASP A 101 -9.72 3.34 -3.28
N LEU A 102 -9.97 3.25 -1.97
CA LEU A 102 -11.15 3.86 -1.36
C LEU A 102 -10.84 4.44 0.02
N ILE A 103 -11.55 5.51 0.35
CA ILE A 103 -11.50 6.16 1.66
C ILE A 103 -12.90 6.64 2.02
N GLN A 104 -13.23 6.65 3.31
CA GLN A 104 -14.33 7.44 3.83
C GLN A 104 -13.77 8.63 4.60
N LEU A 105 -14.17 9.83 4.22
CA LEU A 105 -13.76 11.07 4.87
C LEU A 105 -14.46 11.24 6.22
N SER A 106 -13.93 12.14 7.03
CA SER A 106 -14.48 12.48 8.35
C SER A 106 -15.92 12.97 8.31
N ASP A 107 -16.35 13.60 7.22
CA ASP A 107 -17.72 14.03 6.98
C ASP A 107 -18.68 12.92 6.50
N GLY A 108 -18.17 11.69 6.35
CA GLY A 108 -18.91 10.53 5.87
C GLY A 108 -18.91 10.34 4.36
N THR A 109 -18.37 11.27 3.57
CA THR A 109 -18.21 11.13 2.12
C THR A 109 -17.30 9.97 1.80
N ILE A 110 -17.71 9.10 0.88
CA ILE A 110 -16.88 7.99 0.37
C ILE A 110 -16.29 8.39 -0.96
N ILE A 111 -14.99 8.18 -1.14
CA ILE A 111 -14.29 8.40 -2.40
C ILE A 111 -13.69 7.09 -2.88
N VAL A 112 -13.87 6.78 -4.15
CA VAL A 112 -13.17 5.71 -4.85
C VAL A 112 -12.31 6.36 -5.93
N ALA A 113 -10.99 6.23 -5.79
CA ALA A 113 -10.03 6.60 -6.82
C ALA A 113 -9.69 5.38 -7.67
N TYR A 114 -9.34 5.58 -8.94
CA TYR A 114 -8.99 4.53 -9.88
C TYR A 114 -8.11 5.07 -11.00
N ASN A 115 -7.54 4.14 -11.77
CA ASN A 115 -6.51 4.40 -12.77
C ASN A 115 -7.00 3.98 -14.16
N PRO A 116 -7.50 4.92 -15.00
CA PRO A 116 -7.72 4.67 -16.42
C PRO A 116 -6.41 4.25 -17.11
N ARG A 117 -6.44 3.09 -17.76
CA ARG A 117 -5.30 2.52 -18.49
C ARG A 117 -5.69 2.26 -19.94
N PRO A 118 -5.23 3.09 -20.91
CA PRO A 118 -5.40 2.81 -22.32
C PRO A 118 -4.89 1.42 -22.68
N THR A 119 -5.58 0.79 -23.63
CA THR A 119 -5.15 -0.48 -24.23
C THR A 119 -4.60 -0.23 -25.63
N SER A 120 -3.68 -1.10 -26.06
CA SER A 120 -3.16 -1.05 -27.43
C SER A 120 -4.29 -1.26 -28.48
N PRO A 121 -4.27 -0.55 -29.62
CA PRO A 121 -3.29 0.47 -29.99
C PRO A 121 -3.46 1.76 -29.19
N TYR A 122 -2.35 2.35 -28.76
CA TYR A 122 -2.36 3.62 -28.02
C TYR A 122 -2.67 4.81 -28.93
N SER A 123 -3.27 5.86 -28.36
CA SER A 123 -3.54 7.12 -29.07
C SER A 123 -3.45 8.30 -28.09
N GLU A 124 -3.11 9.48 -28.58
CA GLU A 124 -2.93 10.68 -27.76
C GLU A 124 -4.20 11.15 -27.05
N GLU A 125 -5.38 10.77 -27.55
CA GLU A 125 -6.68 11.11 -26.92
C GLU A 125 -6.97 10.26 -25.68
N ARG A 126 -6.28 9.13 -25.50
CA ARG A 126 -6.48 8.21 -24.39
C ARG A 126 -5.26 8.17 -23.53
N LYS A 127 -5.29 8.86 -22.39
CA LYS A 127 -4.16 8.98 -21.48
C LYS A 127 -4.28 8.02 -20.30
N PHE A 128 -3.15 7.58 -19.80
CA PHE A 128 -3.07 7.02 -18.46
C PHE A 128 -3.37 8.15 -17.48
N GLY A 129 -4.21 7.90 -16.50
CA GLY A 129 -4.63 8.96 -15.60
C GLY A 129 -5.06 8.44 -14.24
N ILE A 130 -5.41 9.37 -13.37
CA ILE A 130 -6.06 9.11 -12.08
C ILE A 130 -7.40 9.85 -12.10
N ARG A 131 -8.44 9.14 -11.71
CA ARG A 131 -9.80 9.63 -11.59
C ARG A 131 -10.40 9.24 -10.25
N CYS A 132 -11.47 9.90 -9.85
CA CYS A 132 -12.25 9.47 -8.70
C CYS A 132 -13.75 9.69 -8.89
N LYS A 133 -14.53 9.04 -8.03
CA LYS A 133 -15.96 9.28 -7.83
C LYS A 133 -16.25 9.43 -6.34
N ARG A 134 -17.28 10.21 -6.03
CA ARG A 134 -17.73 10.52 -4.68
C ARG A 134 -19.13 9.99 -4.44
N SER A 135 -19.39 9.56 -3.21
CA SER A 135 -20.73 9.23 -2.70
C SER A 135 -20.94 9.92 -1.37
N THR A 136 -22.05 10.60 -1.20
CA THR A 136 -22.47 11.27 0.05
C THR A 136 -23.64 10.55 0.73
N ASP A 137 -24.07 9.41 0.21
CA ASP A 137 -25.21 8.64 0.69
C ASP A 137 -24.85 7.21 1.12
N GLY A 138 -23.61 7.03 1.53
CA GLY A 138 -23.10 5.74 2.02
C GLY A 138 -22.88 4.69 0.93
N GLY A 139 -22.54 5.14 -0.29
CA GLY A 139 -22.20 4.30 -1.43
C GLY A 139 -23.38 3.85 -2.28
N ARG A 140 -24.58 4.45 -2.11
CA ARG A 140 -25.77 4.10 -2.89
C ARG A 140 -25.74 4.73 -4.27
N THR A 141 -25.37 6.02 -4.33
CA THR A 141 -25.20 6.77 -5.60
C THR A 141 -23.82 7.40 -5.67
N TRP A 142 -23.36 7.67 -6.88
CA TRP A 142 -22.02 8.15 -7.16
C TRP A 142 -22.06 9.35 -8.10
N SER A 143 -21.16 10.30 -7.90
CA SER A 143 -20.98 11.45 -8.77
C SER A 143 -20.57 11.03 -10.19
N ASP A 144 -20.59 11.98 -11.11
CA ASP A 144 -19.82 11.87 -12.34
C ASP A 144 -18.33 11.67 -12.04
N GLU A 145 -17.58 11.25 -13.04
CA GLU A 145 -16.13 11.12 -12.96
C GLU A 145 -15.48 12.47 -12.65
N ILE A 146 -14.54 12.47 -11.71
CA ILE A 146 -13.77 13.65 -11.33
C ILE A 146 -12.33 13.43 -11.78
N PHE A 147 -11.81 14.39 -12.52
CA PHE A 147 -10.41 14.43 -12.96
C PHE A 147 -9.46 14.67 -11.78
N VAL A 148 -8.37 13.91 -11.70
CA VAL A 148 -7.29 14.13 -10.74
C VAL A 148 -5.99 14.47 -11.45
N ASN A 149 -5.51 13.57 -12.33
CA ASN A 149 -4.25 13.76 -13.07
C ASN A 149 -4.28 12.97 -14.39
N ASP A 150 -3.54 13.44 -15.38
CA ASP A 150 -3.16 12.69 -16.56
C ASP A 150 -1.64 12.61 -16.68
N ALA A 151 -1.13 11.45 -17.03
CA ALA A 151 0.19 11.21 -17.58
C ALA A 151 0.11 11.19 -19.11
N LEU A 152 0.94 10.44 -19.81
CA LEU A 152 0.91 10.31 -21.25
C LEU A 152 0.08 9.11 -21.72
N HIS A 153 0.11 8.84 -23.01
CA HIS A 153 -0.75 7.83 -23.65
C HIS A 153 -0.10 6.46 -23.83
N THR A 154 1.23 6.36 -23.59
CA THR A 154 1.95 5.09 -23.71
C THR A 154 2.13 4.41 -22.37
N PHE A 155 2.30 3.09 -22.38
CA PHE A 155 2.52 2.34 -21.13
C PHE A 155 3.81 2.75 -20.41
N ALA A 156 4.84 3.18 -21.16
CA ALA A 156 6.12 3.57 -20.58
C ALA A 156 6.09 4.95 -19.90
N ASP A 157 5.05 5.74 -20.15
CA ASP A 157 4.97 7.13 -19.69
C ASP A 157 3.68 7.36 -18.89
N GLY A 158 3.16 6.32 -18.27
CA GLY A 158 1.90 6.32 -17.55
C GLY A 158 1.96 6.84 -16.12
N CYS A 159 0.83 6.79 -15.43
CA CYS A 159 0.75 6.93 -13.99
C CYS A 159 -0.07 5.78 -13.39
N TRP A 160 0.16 5.46 -12.09
CA TRP A 160 -0.21 4.17 -11.54
C TRP A 160 -0.67 4.30 -10.09
N GLU A 161 -1.61 3.45 -9.68
CA GLU A 161 -1.82 3.01 -8.30
C GLU A 161 -2.12 4.13 -7.32
N PRO A 162 -3.29 4.78 -7.44
CA PRO A 162 -3.71 5.80 -6.50
C PRO A 162 -3.88 5.25 -5.09
N SER A 163 -3.51 6.05 -4.09
CA SER A 163 -3.79 5.78 -2.69
C SER A 163 -4.04 7.09 -1.94
N MET A 164 -5.03 7.09 -1.03
CA MET A 164 -5.55 8.32 -0.43
C MET A 164 -5.31 8.39 1.08
N LEU A 165 -5.20 9.61 1.58
CA LEU A 165 -5.10 9.95 3.00
C LEU A 165 -5.83 11.25 3.27
N GLU A 166 -6.74 11.28 4.26
CA GLU A 166 -7.30 12.51 4.81
C GLU A 166 -6.48 12.94 6.03
N LEU A 167 -6.08 14.20 6.07
CA LEU A 167 -5.38 14.80 7.21
C LEU A 167 -6.39 15.39 8.22
N PRO A 168 -6.01 15.61 9.50
CA PRO A 168 -6.87 16.24 10.50
C PRO A 168 -7.39 17.63 10.12
N SER A 169 -6.69 18.32 9.22
CA SER A 169 -7.12 19.60 8.66
C SER A 169 -8.31 19.49 7.69
N GLY A 170 -8.68 18.27 7.28
CA GLY A 170 -9.64 18.01 6.21
C GLY A 170 -9.01 18.03 4.81
N GLU A 171 -7.70 18.28 4.69
CA GLU A 171 -6.99 18.14 3.42
C GLU A 171 -7.00 16.66 3.02
N LEU A 172 -7.49 16.38 1.82
CA LEU A 172 -7.39 15.06 1.21
C LEU A 172 -6.20 15.00 0.28
N GLN A 173 -5.36 14.00 0.46
CA GLN A 173 -4.16 13.73 -0.33
C GLN A 173 -4.35 12.46 -1.15
N LEU A 174 -3.97 12.51 -2.44
CA LEU A 174 -3.95 11.35 -3.32
C LEU A 174 -2.55 11.20 -3.89
N TYR A 175 -1.93 10.08 -3.56
CA TYR A 175 -0.59 9.68 -3.98
C TYR A 175 -0.66 8.68 -5.12
N PHE A 176 0.25 8.76 -6.07
CA PHE A 176 0.34 7.82 -7.17
C PHE A 176 1.77 7.75 -7.73
N ALA A 177 2.12 6.65 -8.37
CA ALA A 177 3.37 6.52 -9.09
C ALA A 177 3.24 7.19 -10.48
N ASP A 178 4.27 7.91 -10.90
CA ASP A 178 4.21 8.77 -12.08
C ASP A 178 5.49 8.67 -12.92
N GLU A 179 5.36 8.18 -14.15
CA GLU A 179 6.42 8.11 -15.16
C GLU A 179 6.33 9.26 -16.18
N GLY A 180 5.20 9.95 -16.24
CA GLY A 180 4.93 11.01 -17.20
C GLY A 180 6.02 12.08 -17.32
N PRO A 181 6.71 12.49 -16.23
CA PRO A 181 7.84 13.43 -16.28
C PRO A 181 9.12 12.87 -16.94
N TYR A 182 9.25 11.54 -17.15
CA TYR A 182 10.50 10.86 -17.50
C TYR A 182 10.47 10.15 -18.86
N THR A 183 10.02 10.83 -19.90
CA THR A 183 9.81 10.26 -21.25
C THR A 183 11.09 9.78 -21.96
N SER A 184 12.27 10.11 -21.45
CA SER A 184 13.57 9.71 -22.03
C SER A 184 14.23 8.51 -21.33
N ASN A 185 13.64 8.02 -20.25
CA ASN A 185 14.15 6.89 -19.46
C ASN A 185 12.97 6.15 -18.79
N ASN A 186 13.25 5.17 -17.93
CA ASN A 186 12.24 4.39 -17.22
C ASN A 186 12.10 4.79 -15.75
N ASP A 187 12.47 6.01 -15.40
CA ASP A 187 12.38 6.50 -14.03
C ASP A 187 10.91 6.68 -13.63
N GLN A 188 10.64 6.53 -12.35
CA GLN A 188 9.31 6.68 -11.76
C GLN A 188 9.42 7.39 -10.42
N GLN A 189 8.62 8.42 -10.22
CA GLN A 189 8.49 9.14 -8.96
C GLN A 189 7.17 8.82 -8.26
N ILE A 190 7.03 9.22 -6.99
CA ILE A 190 5.72 9.36 -6.37
C ILE A 190 5.29 10.82 -6.45
N SER A 191 4.10 11.02 -6.97
CA SER A 191 3.41 12.30 -7.08
C SER A 191 2.24 12.37 -6.11
N LEU A 192 1.85 13.60 -5.73
CA LEU A 192 0.78 13.94 -4.82
C LEU A 192 -0.12 14.99 -5.45
N CYS A 193 -1.42 14.75 -5.50
CA CYS A 193 -2.45 15.77 -5.70
C CYS A 193 -3.21 16.02 -4.39
N ARG A 194 -3.64 17.26 -4.15
CA ARG A 194 -4.35 17.71 -2.95
C ARG A 194 -5.75 18.19 -3.29
N SER A 195 -6.70 17.94 -2.39
CA SER A 195 -8.04 18.50 -2.44
C SER A 195 -8.38 19.13 -1.10
N MET A 196 -8.96 20.33 -1.13
CA MET A 196 -9.45 21.06 0.04
C MET A 196 -10.98 21.10 0.11
N ASP A 197 -11.66 20.42 -0.80
CA ASP A 197 -13.12 20.45 -0.96
C ASP A 197 -13.72 19.02 -0.97
N GLY A 198 -13.05 18.10 -0.26
CA GLY A 198 -13.51 16.71 -0.14
C GLY A 198 -13.45 15.94 -1.45
N GLY A 199 -12.46 16.20 -2.29
CA GLY A 199 -12.21 15.46 -3.53
C GLY A 199 -13.05 15.93 -4.73
N GLN A 200 -13.64 17.12 -4.68
CA GLN A 200 -14.37 17.69 -5.82
C GLN A 200 -13.41 18.29 -6.85
N THR A 201 -12.35 18.96 -6.38
CA THR A 201 -11.28 19.47 -7.24
C THR A 201 -9.91 19.08 -6.67
N TRP A 202 -8.90 19.04 -7.54
CA TRP A 202 -7.56 18.58 -7.20
C TRP A 202 -6.49 19.55 -7.71
N SER A 203 -5.42 19.69 -6.94
CA SER A 203 -4.25 20.46 -7.35
C SER A 203 -3.52 19.76 -8.49
N GLN A 204 -2.60 20.48 -9.13
CA GLN A 204 -1.58 19.87 -9.97
C GLN A 204 -0.73 18.91 -9.15
N ALA A 205 -0.17 17.89 -9.83
CA ALA A 205 0.69 16.89 -9.23
C ALA A 205 2.00 17.52 -8.74
N GLN A 206 2.37 17.18 -7.50
CA GLN A 206 3.63 17.56 -6.87
C GLN A 206 4.48 16.31 -6.63
N LYS A 207 5.76 16.34 -7.01
CA LYS A 207 6.70 15.27 -6.64
C LYS A 207 6.95 15.25 -5.14
N ILE A 208 6.89 14.06 -4.51
CA ILE A 208 7.20 13.87 -3.08
C ILE A 208 8.43 12.99 -2.84
N CYS A 209 8.72 12.06 -3.72
CA CYS A 209 9.97 11.32 -3.68
C CYS A 209 10.40 10.89 -5.09
N TYR A 210 11.72 10.72 -5.24
CA TYR A 210 12.33 10.30 -6.49
C TYR A 210 13.76 9.85 -6.27
N ARG A 211 14.17 8.84 -7.02
CA ARG A 211 15.56 8.39 -7.13
C ARG A 211 15.91 8.25 -8.62
N GLN A 212 16.90 9.00 -9.07
CA GLN A 212 17.36 8.93 -10.46
C GLN A 212 17.83 7.51 -10.82
N GLY A 213 17.45 7.05 -12.00
CA GLY A 213 17.78 5.72 -12.51
C GLY A 213 17.00 4.60 -11.81
N SER A 214 15.89 4.91 -11.16
CA SER A 214 15.10 3.97 -10.37
C SER A 214 13.60 4.24 -10.48
N ARG A 215 12.83 3.30 -9.93
CA ARG A 215 11.37 3.36 -9.90
C ARG A 215 10.90 3.35 -8.46
N ASP A 216 10.21 4.42 -8.06
CA ASP A 216 9.45 4.52 -6.82
C ASP A 216 7.98 4.24 -7.15
N GLY A 217 7.38 3.18 -6.61
CA GLY A 217 6.04 2.74 -6.97
C GLY A 217 5.14 2.42 -5.80
N MET A 218 3.88 2.12 -6.08
CA MET A 218 2.86 1.58 -5.17
C MET A 218 2.74 2.33 -3.84
N PRO A 219 2.52 3.66 -3.83
CA PRO A 219 2.49 4.44 -2.60
C PRO A 219 1.32 4.04 -1.70
N VAL A 220 1.59 3.91 -0.39
CA VAL A 220 0.56 3.75 0.65
C VAL A 220 0.85 4.74 1.77
N PRO A 221 0.13 5.86 1.84
CA PRO A 221 0.30 6.87 2.86
C PRO A 221 -0.36 6.47 4.18
N VAL A 222 0.28 6.87 5.28
CA VAL A 222 -0.23 6.72 6.64
C VAL A 222 0.13 7.97 7.43
N LEU A 223 -0.81 8.54 8.18
CA LEU A 223 -0.54 9.48 9.24
C LEU A 223 -0.26 8.69 10.53
N LEU A 224 0.88 8.94 11.17
CA LEU A 224 1.18 8.31 12.45
C LEU A 224 0.15 8.71 13.51
N LYS A 225 -0.09 7.80 14.47
CA LYS A 225 -1.12 7.96 15.50
C LYS A 225 -0.94 9.21 16.37
N ASP A 226 0.30 9.64 16.57
CA ASP A 226 0.65 10.87 17.29
C ASP A 226 0.56 12.12 16.41
N GLU A 227 0.09 11.96 15.15
CA GLU A 227 -0.03 13.02 14.14
C GLU A 227 1.28 13.78 13.86
N SER A 228 2.42 13.20 14.21
CA SER A 228 3.72 13.85 14.04
C SER A 228 4.24 13.83 12.61
N GLN A 229 3.95 12.73 11.87
CA GLN A 229 4.51 12.49 10.56
C GLN A 229 3.50 11.83 9.61
N ILE A 230 3.63 12.19 8.33
CA ILE A 230 3.09 11.43 7.22
C ILE A 230 4.19 10.49 6.75
N VAL A 231 3.91 9.20 6.75
CA VAL A 231 4.80 8.13 6.24
C VAL A 231 4.16 7.54 5.00
N VAL A 232 4.92 7.45 3.91
CA VAL A 232 4.47 6.78 2.69
C VAL A 232 5.35 5.55 2.49
N ILE A 233 4.75 4.37 2.49
CA ILE A 233 5.44 3.14 2.12
C ILE A 233 5.39 3.02 0.60
N ILE A 234 6.54 2.76 0.00
CA ILE A 234 6.70 2.59 -1.44
C ILE A 234 7.47 1.30 -1.74
N GLU A 235 7.41 0.86 -2.98
CA GLU A 235 8.39 -0.06 -3.55
C GLU A 235 9.48 0.74 -4.26
N ASP A 236 10.74 0.44 -3.97
CA ASP A 236 11.92 1.15 -4.47
C ASP A 236 12.95 0.13 -4.99
N ASN A 237 13.27 0.16 -6.29
CA ASN A 237 14.27 -0.72 -6.90
C ASN A 237 15.67 -0.13 -6.93
N GLY A 238 15.89 1.04 -6.35
CA GLY A 238 17.17 1.74 -6.34
C GLY A 238 18.13 1.30 -5.23
N TRP A 239 17.80 0.27 -4.44
CA TRP A 239 18.68 -0.28 -3.40
C TRP A 239 19.71 -1.27 -3.92
N GLY A 240 19.76 -1.51 -5.21
CA GLY A 240 20.60 -2.50 -5.87
C GLY A 240 19.87 -3.84 -6.09
N TYR A 241 20.51 -4.73 -6.84
CA TYR A 241 20.00 -6.08 -7.18
C TYR A 241 18.83 -6.12 -8.19
N GLY A 242 18.30 -4.99 -8.66
CA GLY A 242 17.19 -4.94 -9.62
C GLY A 242 15.82 -5.28 -9.05
N ASP A 243 15.74 -5.61 -7.76
CA ASP A 243 14.49 -5.95 -7.07
C ASP A 243 13.87 -4.72 -6.39
N PHE A 244 12.55 -4.75 -6.21
CA PHE A 244 11.83 -3.76 -5.44
C PHE A 244 11.87 -4.09 -3.95
N PHE A 245 12.21 -3.09 -3.14
CA PHE A 245 12.23 -3.22 -1.67
C PHE A 245 11.22 -2.29 -1.03
N PRO A 246 10.55 -2.72 0.04
CA PRO A 246 9.72 -1.83 0.84
C PRO A 246 10.59 -0.74 1.46
N THR A 247 10.22 0.48 1.15
CA THR A 247 10.93 1.68 1.58
C THR A 247 9.91 2.66 2.16
N THR A 248 10.24 3.31 3.26
CA THR A 248 9.48 4.45 3.77
C THR A 248 10.09 5.75 3.29
N VAL A 249 9.23 6.68 2.90
CA VAL A 249 9.56 8.09 2.77
C VAL A 249 8.65 8.87 3.70
N ARG A 250 9.17 9.93 4.33
CA ARG A 250 8.43 10.62 5.39
C ARG A 250 8.60 12.13 5.37
N THR A 251 7.62 12.81 5.91
CA THR A 251 7.67 14.24 6.21
C THR A 251 6.97 14.49 7.54
N SER A 252 7.31 15.58 8.25
CA SER A 252 6.49 15.99 9.39
C SER A 252 5.12 16.48 8.90
N LEU A 253 4.08 16.29 9.71
CA LEU A 253 2.75 16.84 9.39
C LEU A 253 2.80 18.37 9.22
N GLN A 254 3.66 19.06 9.97
CA GLN A 254 3.85 20.49 9.82
C GLN A 254 4.47 20.89 8.47
N ASN A 255 5.43 20.12 7.96
CA ASN A 255 6.00 20.37 6.63
C ASN A 255 5.03 19.97 5.52
N ASN A 256 4.37 18.81 5.66
CA ASN A 256 3.32 18.33 4.75
C ASN A 256 3.73 18.44 3.26
N TRP A 257 4.97 18.11 2.90
CA TRP A 257 5.50 18.23 1.53
C TRP A 257 5.44 19.65 0.95
N HIS A 258 5.32 20.70 1.77
CA HIS A 258 5.28 22.09 1.29
C HIS A 258 6.64 22.56 0.77
N ASN A 259 6.65 23.72 0.11
CA ASN A 259 7.86 24.38 -0.42
C ASN A 259 8.64 23.54 -1.42
N ASN A 260 7.93 22.70 -2.21
CA ASN A 260 8.53 21.78 -3.17
C ASN A 260 9.52 20.79 -2.52
N TYR A 261 9.34 20.50 -1.22
CA TYR A 261 10.13 19.48 -0.56
C TYR A 261 9.79 18.10 -1.11
N TRP A 262 10.82 17.35 -1.44
CA TRP A 262 10.73 15.96 -1.85
C TRP A 262 11.94 15.16 -1.37
N VAL A 263 11.73 13.87 -1.14
CA VAL A 263 12.72 12.94 -0.59
C VAL A 263 13.52 12.32 -1.72
N ASN A 264 14.83 12.65 -1.79
CA ASN A 264 15.75 12.09 -2.79
C ASN A 264 16.38 10.76 -2.33
N ALA A 265 17.34 10.26 -3.13
CA ALA A 265 18.01 8.98 -2.88
C ALA A 265 18.77 8.91 -1.55
N THR A 266 19.31 10.04 -1.08
CA THR A 266 20.18 10.14 0.09
C THR A 266 19.55 10.91 1.25
N ASP A 267 18.27 11.29 1.12
CA ASP A 267 17.54 11.99 2.15
C ASP A 267 17.38 11.09 3.39
N PRO A 268 17.65 11.60 4.63
CA PRO A 268 17.48 10.83 5.87
C PRO A 268 16.03 10.40 6.11
N ASN A 269 15.07 11.00 5.41
CA ASN A 269 13.66 10.60 5.44
C ASN A 269 13.31 9.49 4.44
N ARG A 270 14.29 8.89 3.75
CA ARG A 270 14.15 7.68 2.94
C ARG A 270 14.85 6.51 3.65
N GLU A 271 14.12 5.49 4.00
CA GLU A 271 14.65 4.35 4.76
C GLU A 271 14.12 3.03 4.20
N LYS A 272 15.04 2.07 3.98
CA LYS A 272 14.69 0.69 3.67
C LYS A 272 14.11 0.01 4.92
N THR A 273 12.85 -0.38 4.89
CA THR A 273 12.13 -0.88 6.07
C THR A 273 12.55 -2.27 6.52
N LEU A 274 13.06 -3.11 5.61
CA LEU A 274 13.42 -4.49 5.89
C LEU A 274 14.82 -4.80 5.36
N ASN A 275 15.69 -5.27 6.25
CA ASN A 275 17.05 -5.74 5.91
C ASN A 275 17.06 -7.22 5.50
N PHE A 276 16.05 -7.71 4.80
CA PHE A 276 16.05 -9.07 4.30
C PHE A 276 16.66 -9.13 2.89
N ASN A 277 17.45 -10.17 2.64
CA ASN A 277 17.86 -10.56 1.28
C ASN A 277 16.69 -11.18 0.49
N PHE A 278 15.48 -10.88 0.90
CA PHE A 278 14.25 -11.35 0.28
C PHE A 278 13.33 -10.14 0.08
N CYS A 279 13.03 -9.85 -1.15
CA CYS A 279 12.04 -8.83 -1.50
C CYS A 279 10.65 -9.46 -1.41
N PRO A 280 9.78 -9.01 -0.49
CA PRO A 280 8.37 -9.32 -0.62
C PRO A 280 7.88 -8.65 -1.90
N THR A 281 7.03 -9.33 -2.65
CA THR A 281 6.39 -8.73 -3.82
C THR A 281 5.69 -7.42 -3.42
N ALA A 282 5.56 -6.49 -4.35
CA ALA A 282 4.86 -5.21 -4.16
C ALA A 282 3.49 -5.36 -3.48
N THR A 283 2.78 -6.47 -3.76
CA THR A 283 1.53 -6.86 -3.10
C THR A 283 1.73 -7.11 -1.60
N GLY A 284 2.88 -7.65 -1.18
CA GLY A 284 3.21 -7.85 0.23
C GLY A 284 3.43 -6.54 0.98
N CYS A 285 4.07 -5.55 0.37
CA CYS A 285 4.28 -4.24 0.98
C CYS A 285 2.94 -3.52 1.24
N ARG A 286 2.03 -3.56 0.27
CA ARG A 286 0.69 -2.99 0.44
C ARG A 286 -0.14 -3.69 1.51
N ALA A 287 -0.06 -5.01 1.57
CA ALA A 287 -0.77 -5.78 2.60
C ALA A 287 -0.29 -5.42 4.02
N LEU A 288 1.01 -5.22 4.22
CA LEU A 288 1.55 -4.80 5.52
C LEU A 288 1.10 -3.40 5.91
N ALA A 289 1.16 -2.43 5.01
CA ALA A 289 0.72 -1.06 5.29
C ALA A 289 -0.78 -0.97 5.58
N HIS A 290 -1.61 -1.71 4.84
CA HIS A 290 -3.04 -1.78 5.11
C HIS A 290 -3.38 -2.53 6.41
N ALA A 291 -2.63 -3.56 6.78
CA ALA A 291 -2.83 -4.27 8.04
C ALA A 291 -2.63 -3.35 9.25
N ASP A 292 -1.60 -2.53 9.23
CA ASP A 292 -1.34 -1.56 10.29
C ASP A 292 -2.45 -0.51 10.40
N HIS A 293 -3.00 -0.05 9.30
CA HIS A 293 -4.09 0.93 9.28
C HIS A 293 -5.42 0.36 9.78
N VAL A 294 -5.74 -0.90 9.47
CA VAL A 294 -6.95 -1.59 9.98
C VAL A 294 -6.83 -1.89 11.48
N GLN A 295 -5.62 -2.21 11.98
CA GLN A 295 -5.41 -2.52 13.38
C GLN A 295 -5.56 -1.28 14.29
N GLU A 296 -5.26 -0.07 13.81
CA GLU A 296 -5.38 1.16 14.60
C GLU A 296 -6.83 1.66 14.76
N ARG A 297 -7.75 1.30 13.85
CA ARG A 297 -9.16 1.72 13.94
C ARG A 297 -10.07 0.79 14.74
N GLY A 298 -9.65 -0.44 15.06
CA GLY A 298 -10.55 -1.51 15.54
C GLY A 298 -10.29 -2.10 16.92
N SER A 299 -9.25 -1.75 17.68
CA SER A 299 -8.99 -2.41 18.96
C SER A 299 -9.06 -1.50 20.17
N SER A 300 -10.23 -1.38 20.77
CA SER A 300 -10.27 -1.23 22.22
C SER A 300 -9.75 -2.55 22.83
N ALA A 301 -8.68 -2.48 23.59
CA ALA A 301 -7.89 -3.59 24.12
C ALA A 301 -8.64 -4.50 25.14
N ARG A 302 -9.91 -4.85 24.95
CA ARG A 302 -10.70 -5.64 25.89
C ARG A 302 -11.13 -7.02 25.42
N ASP A 303 -11.03 -7.36 24.13
CA ASP A 303 -11.56 -8.65 23.63
C ASP A 303 -10.51 -9.71 23.29
N ALA A 304 -9.24 -9.47 23.55
CA ALA A 304 -8.17 -10.45 23.28
C ALA A 304 -7.98 -11.50 24.39
N ARG A 305 -8.88 -11.58 25.38
CA ARG A 305 -8.81 -12.60 26.45
C ARG A 305 -9.95 -13.60 26.35
N ARG A 306 -9.93 -14.42 25.32
CA ARG A 306 -10.56 -15.75 25.36
C ARG A 306 -10.18 -16.51 24.10
N ILE A 307 -9.23 -17.40 24.29
CA ILE A 307 -9.20 -18.76 23.72
C ILE A 307 -7.83 -19.33 24.12
N GLN A 308 -7.76 -20.01 25.23
CA GLN A 308 -6.86 -21.14 25.39
C GLN A 308 -7.64 -22.39 25.00
N PRO A 309 -7.05 -23.26 24.20
CA PRO A 309 -7.41 -24.66 24.23
C PRO A 309 -6.39 -25.40 25.09
N ASP A 310 -6.88 -26.08 26.09
CA ASP A 310 -6.20 -27.17 26.75
C ASP A 310 -5.91 -28.30 25.75
N HIS A 311 -4.74 -28.90 25.91
CA HIS A 311 -4.09 -30.11 25.36
C HIS A 311 -3.19 -29.94 24.17
#